data_d44fa96fb958e2b57301ca5a566b161c
#
_entry.id   d44fa96fb958e2b57301ca5a566b161c
#
_cell.length_a   1.000
_cell.length_b   1.000
_cell.length_c   1.000
_cell.angle_alpha   90.00
_cell.angle_beta   90.00
_cell.angle_gamma   90.00
#
_symmetry.space_group_name_H-M   'P 1'
#
loop_
_entity.id
_entity.type
_entity.pdbx_description
1 polymer ?
#
loop_
_entity_poly.entity_id
_entity_poly.type
_entity_poly.pdbx_seq_one_letter_code
_entity_poly.pdbx_strand_id
1 'polypeptide(L)'
;MKFNDELTLFLKARYPIIYINTIEEDRVEYVIRKNIKTNLNRSIYSWDFVDGYTNNPNNEGFAKRNPLQALELVERLNAETPALFLLKDFNRFLTDLSISRKLRNISRILKLQPKTIIIIGSDLTIPKELQDLITVVQFELPLQDEINQELNRLVTSLNIKVDSQLFESLTRACQGLSLERIRRVLSKIIATYKTIDENSITVLLSEKKQIISQTEILEYISVDETITSLGGLNNLKDWLKKRKTAFGIQASNYGLPTPRGLLLI
;
A
#
# COMPACT_ATOMS: atom_id res chain seq x y z
N MET A 1 -1.42 14.10 -5.24
CA MET A 1 -0.57 14.46 -4.10
C MET A 1 0.12 13.19 -3.63
N LYS A 2 1.41 13.21 -3.26
CA LYS A 2 2.04 11.98 -2.75
C LYS A 2 1.47 11.69 -1.36
N PHE A 3 1.31 10.40 -1.01
CA PHE A 3 0.78 9.96 0.29
C PHE A 3 1.42 10.70 1.50
N ASN A 4 2.75 10.87 1.48
CA ASN A 4 3.49 11.56 2.55
C ASN A 4 3.08 13.02 2.71
N ASP A 5 2.82 13.72 1.61
CA ASP A 5 2.44 15.14 1.64
C ASP A 5 1.01 15.28 2.17
N GLU A 6 0.12 14.41 1.73
CA GLU A 6 -1.27 14.36 2.18
C GLU A 6 -1.38 14.02 3.66
N LEU A 7 -0.68 12.96 4.11
CA LEU A 7 -0.64 12.59 5.52
C LEU A 7 -0.08 13.74 6.38
N THR A 8 1.01 14.35 5.94
CA THR A 8 1.62 15.50 6.65
C THR A 8 0.65 16.66 6.77
N LEU A 9 -0.12 16.95 5.73
CA LEU A 9 -1.15 17.99 5.74
C LEU A 9 -2.23 17.68 6.77
N PHE A 10 -2.78 16.45 6.78
CA PHE A 10 -3.80 16.04 7.74
C PHE A 10 -3.30 16.11 9.18
N LEU A 11 -2.06 15.69 9.43
CA LEU A 11 -1.45 15.77 10.75
C LEU A 11 -1.24 17.21 11.22
N LYS A 12 -0.84 18.12 10.33
CA LYS A 12 -0.74 19.56 10.63
C LYS A 12 -2.11 20.21 10.86
N ALA A 13 -3.12 19.79 10.10
CA ALA A 13 -4.50 20.26 10.22
C ALA A 13 -5.26 19.61 11.40
N ARG A 14 -4.61 18.77 12.22
CA ARG A 14 -5.15 18.09 13.39
C ARG A 14 -6.38 17.23 13.10
N TYR A 15 -6.33 16.48 12.01
CA TYR A 15 -7.34 15.45 11.75
C TYR A 15 -7.30 14.41 12.87
N PRO A 16 -8.41 14.17 13.58
CA PRO A 16 -8.40 13.36 14.79
C PRO A 16 -8.22 11.87 14.50
N ILE A 17 -8.88 11.36 13.45
CA ILE A 17 -8.87 9.95 13.09
C ILE A 17 -8.67 9.82 11.59
N ILE A 18 -7.64 9.09 11.18
CA ILE A 18 -7.31 8.78 9.78
C ILE A 18 -7.40 7.27 9.61
N TYR A 19 -8.06 6.80 8.56
CA TYR A 19 -8.09 5.41 8.17
C TYR A 19 -7.23 5.23 6.92
N ILE A 20 -6.20 4.41 7.02
CA ILE A 20 -5.35 4.05 5.88
C ILE A 20 -5.78 2.69 5.37
N ASN A 21 -6.35 2.68 4.16
CA ASN A 21 -6.75 1.47 3.49
C ASN A 21 -5.57 0.87 2.72
N THR A 22 -5.08 -0.27 3.18
CA THR A 22 -3.94 -0.97 2.56
C THR A 22 -3.83 -2.40 3.04
N ILE A 23 -3.27 -3.26 2.19
CA ILE A 23 -2.83 -4.62 2.53
C ILE A 23 -1.36 -4.67 2.95
N GLU A 24 -0.62 -3.55 2.83
CA GLU A 24 0.82 -3.45 3.07
C GLU A 24 1.11 -2.76 4.41
N GLU A 25 0.69 -3.38 5.51
CA GLU A 25 0.80 -2.83 6.85
C GLU A 25 2.24 -2.41 7.21
N ASP A 26 3.20 -3.30 7.02
CA ASP A 26 4.60 -3.02 7.37
C ASP A 26 5.19 -1.88 6.53
N ARG A 27 4.83 -1.82 5.23
CA ARG A 27 5.30 -0.76 4.36
C ARG A 27 4.73 0.59 4.76
N VAL A 28 3.44 0.67 5.04
CA VAL A 28 2.82 1.93 5.47
C VAL A 28 3.35 2.36 6.84
N GLU A 29 3.53 1.45 7.78
CA GLU A 29 4.13 1.78 9.08
C GLU A 29 5.56 2.31 8.93
N TYR A 30 6.39 1.68 8.10
CA TYR A 30 7.74 2.15 7.80
C TYR A 30 7.72 3.57 7.20
N VAL A 31 6.84 3.82 6.23
CA VAL A 31 6.72 5.13 5.56
C VAL A 31 6.27 6.20 6.54
N ILE A 32 5.30 5.90 7.41
CA ILE A 32 4.83 6.81 8.46
C ILE A 32 5.98 7.13 9.43
N ARG A 33 6.67 6.11 9.94
CA ARG A 33 7.79 6.31 10.89
C ARG A 33 8.90 7.18 10.28
N LYS A 34 9.26 6.94 9.03
CA LYS A 34 10.26 7.73 8.31
C LYS A 34 9.79 9.18 8.14
N ASN A 35 8.56 9.40 7.71
CA ASN A 35 8.00 10.73 7.48
C ASN A 35 7.93 11.54 8.79
N ILE A 36 7.44 10.91 9.87
CA ILE A 36 7.30 11.57 11.18
C ILE A 36 8.66 11.94 11.77
N LYS A 37 9.64 11.03 11.69
CA LYS A 37 11.02 11.32 12.15
C LYS A 37 11.64 12.51 11.43
N THR A 38 11.34 12.66 10.15
CA THR A 38 11.92 13.72 9.30
C THR A 38 11.21 15.06 9.46
N ASN A 39 9.87 15.05 9.58
CA ASN A 39 9.06 16.26 9.37
C ASN A 39 8.28 16.76 10.59
N LEU A 40 7.99 15.94 11.60
CA LEU A 40 6.97 16.28 12.60
C LEU A 40 7.36 16.04 14.07
N ASN A 41 8.43 15.33 14.35
CA ASN A 41 8.90 15.01 15.72
C ASN A 41 7.76 14.61 16.70
N ARG A 42 6.96 13.58 16.33
CA ARG A 42 5.89 13.04 17.16
C ARG A 42 6.25 11.64 17.65
N SER A 43 5.85 11.31 18.87
CA SER A 43 5.94 9.93 19.37
C SER A 43 4.96 9.02 18.64
N ILE A 44 5.37 7.80 18.31
CA ILE A 44 4.52 6.81 17.62
C ILE A 44 4.32 5.61 18.54
N TYR A 45 3.07 5.30 18.81
CA TYR A 45 2.60 4.14 19.56
C TYR A 45 1.87 3.21 18.61
N SER A 46 2.39 2.00 18.39
CA SER A 46 1.73 0.98 17.58
C SER A 46 1.00 -0.01 18.48
N TRP A 47 -0.21 -0.37 18.09
CA TRP A 47 -1.04 -1.34 18.78
C TRP A 47 -1.60 -2.36 17.80
N ASP A 48 -1.58 -3.61 18.22
CA ASP A 48 -2.35 -4.69 17.62
C ASP A 48 -3.11 -5.46 18.70
N PHE A 49 -4.08 -6.26 18.28
CA PHE A 49 -4.95 -6.96 19.22
C PHE A 49 -4.22 -8.04 20.05
N VAL A 50 -3.19 -8.66 19.49
CA VAL A 50 -2.48 -9.80 20.12
C VAL A 50 -1.45 -9.33 21.13
N ASP A 51 -0.60 -8.38 20.71
CA ASP A 51 0.57 -7.96 21.49
C ASP A 51 0.33 -6.68 22.28
N GLY A 52 -0.77 -5.94 21.99
CA GLY A 52 -1.06 -4.67 22.63
C GLY A 52 -0.15 -3.55 22.11
N TYR A 53 0.11 -2.55 22.95
CA TYR A 53 0.99 -1.45 22.56
C TYR A 53 2.46 -1.86 22.58
N THR A 54 3.11 -1.61 21.45
CA THR A 54 4.55 -1.66 21.29
C THR A 54 5.13 -0.23 21.27
N ASN A 55 6.41 -0.07 21.60
CA ASN A 55 7.11 1.21 21.68
C ASN A 55 6.60 2.17 22.78
N ASN A 56 5.92 1.66 23.79
CA ASN A 56 5.60 2.40 24.99
C ASN A 56 6.52 1.91 26.12
N PRO A 57 7.57 2.67 26.49
CA PRO A 57 8.58 2.23 27.45
C PRO A 57 8.02 1.95 28.84
N ASN A 58 6.86 2.53 29.18
CA ASN A 58 6.26 2.38 30.51
C ASN A 58 5.16 1.30 30.58
N ASN A 59 4.63 0.85 29.45
CA ASN A 59 3.48 -0.06 29.37
C ASN A 59 3.55 -0.97 28.13
N GLU A 60 4.69 -1.61 27.89
CA GLU A 60 4.80 -2.57 26.80
C GLU A 60 3.77 -3.69 26.95
N GLY A 61 3.07 -3.99 25.89
CA GLY A 61 1.95 -4.94 25.92
C GLY A 61 0.68 -4.44 26.60
N PHE A 62 0.57 -3.14 26.92
CA PHE A 62 -0.68 -2.57 27.43
C PHE A 62 -1.81 -2.73 26.42
N ALA A 63 -3.01 -2.99 26.93
CA ALA A 63 -4.24 -3.18 26.17
C ALA A 63 -4.23 -4.42 25.24
N LYS A 64 -3.49 -5.49 25.59
CA LYS A 64 -3.59 -6.79 24.93
C LYS A 64 -5.04 -7.27 24.93
N ARG A 65 -5.55 -7.66 23.77
CA ARG A 65 -6.90 -8.18 23.56
C ARG A 65 -8.03 -7.27 24.07
N ASN A 66 -7.71 -5.98 24.26
CA ASN A 66 -8.69 -5.02 24.77
C ASN A 66 -8.65 -3.71 23.96
N PRO A 67 -9.45 -3.60 22.86
CA PRO A 67 -9.47 -2.43 22.01
C PRO A 67 -10.00 -1.18 22.71
N LEU A 68 -10.85 -1.33 23.73
CA LEU A 68 -11.32 -0.18 24.51
C LEU A 68 -10.19 0.45 25.33
N GLN A 69 -9.37 -0.38 26.00
CA GLN A 69 -8.18 0.09 26.73
C GLN A 69 -7.15 0.70 25.78
N ALA A 70 -7.07 0.21 24.52
CA ALA A 70 -6.19 0.82 23.53
C ALA A 70 -6.57 2.29 23.28
N LEU A 71 -7.85 2.60 23.21
CA LEU A 71 -8.33 3.99 23.08
C LEU A 71 -8.15 4.81 24.38
N GLU A 72 -8.19 4.18 25.54
CA GLU A 72 -7.97 4.86 26.82
C GLU A 72 -6.56 5.43 26.95
N LEU A 73 -5.53 4.76 26.38
CA LEU A 73 -4.16 5.27 26.39
C LEU A 73 -4.06 6.62 25.70
N VAL A 74 -4.85 6.85 24.63
CA VAL A 74 -4.87 8.12 23.89
C VAL A 74 -5.28 9.27 24.82
N GLU A 75 -6.24 9.02 25.73
CA GLU A 75 -6.71 10.01 26.70
C GLU A 75 -5.76 10.20 27.88
N ARG A 76 -5.11 9.11 28.32
CA ARG A 76 -4.20 9.13 29.49
C ARG A 76 -2.93 9.93 29.25
N LEU A 77 -2.45 10.00 28.00
CA LEU A 77 -1.29 10.80 27.67
C LEU A 77 -1.58 12.30 27.83
N ASN A 78 -0.57 13.05 28.29
CA ASN A 78 -0.66 14.49 28.45
C ASN A 78 -1.19 15.13 27.17
N ALA A 79 -2.13 16.07 27.32
CA ALA A 79 -2.83 16.76 26.23
C ALA A 79 -1.90 17.43 25.22
N GLU A 80 -0.76 17.95 25.69
CA GLU A 80 0.19 18.69 24.88
C GLU A 80 1.25 17.82 24.20
N THR A 81 1.30 16.52 24.52
CA THR A 81 2.30 15.61 23.95
C THR A 81 1.93 15.26 22.51
N PRO A 82 2.78 15.63 21.52
CA PRO A 82 2.53 15.27 20.13
C PRO A 82 2.68 13.76 19.95
N ALA A 83 1.61 13.06 19.55
CA ALA A 83 1.61 11.62 19.43
C ALA A 83 0.77 11.11 18.25
N LEU A 84 1.17 9.96 17.72
CA LEU A 84 0.42 9.17 16.75
C LEU A 84 0.16 7.78 17.33
N PHE A 85 -1.06 7.33 17.18
CA PHE A 85 -1.49 6.00 17.60
C PHE A 85 -1.81 5.20 16.36
N LEU A 86 -0.95 4.25 15.99
CA LEU A 86 -1.16 3.34 14.87
C LEU A 86 -1.91 2.12 15.40
N LEU A 87 -3.16 1.95 15.00
CA LEU A 87 -4.03 0.86 15.43
C LEU A 87 -4.23 -0.11 14.25
N LYS A 88 -3.59 -1.26 14.33
CA LYS A 88 -3.63 -2.29 13.28
C LYS A 88 -4.91 -3.12 13.38
N ASP A 89 -5.56 -3.34 12.24
CA ASP A 89 -6.84 -4.09 12.12
C ASP A 89 -7.97 -3.61 13.05
N PHE A 90 -7.88 -2.36 13.52
CA PHE A 90 -8.86 -1.81 14.46
C PHE A 90 -10.24 -1.62 13.83
N ASN A 91 -10.33 -1.58 12.50
CA ASN A 91 -11.59 -1.53 11.76
C ASN A 91 -12.56 -2.64 12.13
N ARG A 92 -12.07 -3.82 12.52
CA ARG A 92 -12.89 -4.97 12.95
C ARG A 92 -13.69 -4.71 14.22
N PHE A 93 -13.31 -3.73 15.01
CA PHE A 93 -13.98 -3.35 16.27
C PHE A 93 -14.89 -2.13 16.14
N LEU A 94 -14.92 -1.44 15.00
CA LEU A 94 -15.67 -0.19 14.81
C LEU A 94 -17.21 -0.36 14.95
N THR A 95 -17.72 -1.57 14.77
CA THR A 95 -19.14 -1.91 14.92
C THR A 95 -19.59 -2.09 16.38
N ASP A 96 -18.63 -2.24 17.31
CA ASP A 96 -18.93 -2.31 18.73
C ASP A 96 -19.41 -0.95 19.25
N LEU A 97 -20.53 -0.94 19.99
CA LEU A 97 -21.15 0.28 20.49
C LEU A 97 -20.23 1.08 21.42
N SER A 98 -19.50 0.39 22.30
CA SER A 98 -18.58 1.00 23.26
C SER A 98 -17.38 1.65 22.54
N ILE A 99 -16.84 0.95 21.56
CA ILE A 99 -15.71 1.44 20.74
C ILE A 99 -16.15 2.63 19.89
N SER A 100 -17.26 2.49 19.15
CA SER A 100 -17.81 3.55 18.32
C SER A 100 -18.09 4.82 19.15
N ARG A 101 -18.72 4.65 20.32
CA ARG A 101 -18.99 5.77 21.24
C ARG A 101 -17.70 6.38 21.77
N LYS A 102 -16.73 5.57 22.15
CA LYS A 102 -15.43 6.03 22.66
C LYS A 102 -14.69 6.85 21.61
N LEU A 103 -14.62 6.38 20.36
CA LEU A 103 -14.01 7.12 19.24
C LEU A 103 -14.66 8.48 19.01
N ARG A 104 -16.01 8.56 19.08
CA ARG A 104 -16.73 9.83 18.97
C ARG A 104 -16.40 10.81 20.10
N ASN A 105 -16.20 10.31 21.32
CA ASN A 105 -15.79 11.16 22.44
C ASN A 105 -14.35 11.63 22.28
N ILE A 106 -13.42 10.72 21.97
CA ILE A 106 -12.00 11.02 21.79
C ILE A 106 -11.80 12.01 20.62
N SER A 107 -12.53 11.85 19.51
CA SER A 107 -12.38 12.72 18.35
C SER A 107 -12.60 14.19 18.67
N ARG A 108 -13.51 14.50 19.61
CA ARG A 108 -13.76 15.88 20.07
C ARG A 108 -12.55 16.46 20.80
N ILE A 109 -11.89 15.63 21.61
CA ILE A 109 -10.71 16.01 22.39
C ILE A 109 -9.50 16.19 21.46
N LEU A 110 -9.31 15.28 20.53
CA LEU A 110 -8.16 15.27 19.62
C LEU A 110 -8.13 16.47 18.66
N LYS A 111 -9.27 17.07 18.34
CA LYS A 111 -9.30 18.32 17.56
C LYS A 111 -8.51 19.47 18.21
N LEU A 112 -8.38 19.44 19.53
CA LEU A 112 -7.68 20.46 20.32
C LEU A 112 -6.26 20.04 20.69
N GLN A 113 -5.89 18.75 20.51
CA GLN A 113 -4.61 18.19 20.91
C GLN A 113 -3.74 17.85 19.70
N PRO A 114 -2.40 17.83 19.83
CA PRO A 114 -1.47 17.40 18.76
C PRO A 114 -1.38 15.87 18.63
N LYS A 115 -2.49 15.17 18.79
CA LYS A 115 -2.60 13.73 18.73
C LYS A 115 -3.50 13.31 17.57
N THR A 116 -3.17 12.18 16.94
CA THR A 116 -3.97 11.59 15.86
C THR A 116 -4.01 10.08 16.00
N ILE A 117 -5.17 9.48 15.81
CA ILE A 117 -5.34 8.04 15.68
C ILE A 117 -5.27 7.70 14.19
N ILE A 118 -4.43 6.73 13.84
CA ILE A 118 -4.33 6.16 12.49
C ILE A 118 -4.74 4.70 12.57
N ILE A 119 -5.83 4.36 11.93
CA ILE A 119 -6.29 2.98 11.76
C ILE A 119 -5.71 2.44 10.47
N ILE A 120 -5.05 1.29 10.51
CA ILE A 120 -4.52 0.61 9.33
C ILE A 120 -5.32 -0.67 9.14
N GLY A 121 -5.85 -0.88 7.96
CA GLY A 121 -6.61 -2.09 7.64
C GLY A 121 -6.83 -2.26 6.13
N SER A 122 -7.17 -3.48 5.72
CA SER A 122 -7.40 -3.84 4.32
C SER A 122 -8.85 -3.68 3.87
N ASP A 123 -9.79 -3.66 4.83
CA ASP A 123 -11.23 -3.64 4.56
C ASP A 123 -11.83 -2.29 4.97
N LEU A 124 -12.39 -1.57 4.01
CA LEU A 124 -13.01 -0.28 4.26
C LEU A 124 -14.45 -0.44 4.81
N THR A 125 -14.55 -0.94 6.04
CA THR A 125 -15.84 -1.10 6.72
C THR A 125 -15.97 -0.06 7.84
N ILE A 126 -16.55 1.10 7.51
CA ILE A 126 -16.77 2.20 8.46
C ILE A 126 -18.27 2.34 8.72
N PRO A 127 -18.74 2.18 9.99
CA PRO A 127 -20.13 2.45 10.37
C PRO A 127 -20.56 3.89 10.01
N LYS A 128 -21.82 4.06 9.63
CA LYS A 128 -22.36 5.36 9.18
C LYS A 128 -22.12 6.47 10.20
N GLU A 129 -22.24 6.16 11.48
CA GLU A 129 -22.05 7.12 12.59
C GLU A 129 -20.60 7.59 12.76
N LEU A 130 -19.62 6.93 12.14
CA LEU A 130 -18.20 7.30 12.19
C LEU A 130 -17.70 7.90 10.88
N GLN A 131 -18.47 7.87 9.79
CA GLN A 131 -18.03 8.32 8.47
C GLN A 131 -17.57 9.79 8.44
N ASP A 132 -18.27 10.68 9.15
CA ASP A 132 -17.91 12.09 9.22
C ASP A 132 -16.69 12.37 10.12
N LEU A 133 -16.27 11.40 10.92
CA LEU A 133 -15.18 11.54 11.88
C LEU A 133 -13.88 10.94 11.39
N ILE A 134 -13.96 9.98 10.47
CA ILE A 134 -12.82 9.23 9.96
C ILE A 134 -12.50 9.69 8.55
N THR A 135 -11.29 10.19 8.35
CA THR A 135 -10.79 10.52 7.02
C THR A 135 -10.10 9.34 6.41
N VAL A 136 -10.54 8.90 5.24
CA VAL A 136 -9.97 7.74 4.54
C VAL A 136 -8.87 8.18 3.61
N VAL A 137 -7.73 7.50 3.70
CA VAL A 137 -6.58 7.68 2.80
C VAL A 137 -6.25 6.34 2.16
N GLN A 138 -6.06 6.34 0.87
CA GLN A 138 -5.59 5.16 0.15
C GLN A 138 -4.07 5.11 0.14
N PHE A 139 -3.51 3.98 0.53
CA PHE A 139 -2.09 3.72 0.39
C PHE A 139 -1.89 2.76 -0.77
N GLU A 140 -1.47 3.30 -1.89
CA GLU A 140 -1.35 2.57 -3.13
C GLU A 140 -0.22 1.53 -3.10
N LEU A 141 -0.34 0.51 -3.97
CA LEU A 141 0.73 -0.44 -4.22
C LEU A 141 1.99 0.30 -4.70
N PRO A 142 3.18 -0.31 -4.57
CA PRO A 142 4.44 0.36 -4.88
C PRO A 142 4.49 0.83 -6.33
N LEU A 143 4.93 2.08 -6.50
CA LEU A 143 5.17 2.68 -7.81
C LEU A 143 6.52 2.20 -8.37
N GLN A 144 6.74 2.47 -9.65
CA GLN A 144 7.93 2.05 -10.38
C GLN A 144 9.25 2.40 -9.66
N ASP A 145 9.35 3.61 -9.08
CA ASP A 145 10.54 4.06 -8.37
C ASP A 145 10.82 3.22 -7.11
N GLU A 146 9.78 2.87 -6.35
CA GLU A 146 9.90 2.04 -5.15
C GLU A 146 10.27 0.60 -5.52
N ILE A 147 9.69 0.07 -6.58
CA ILE A 147 10.05 -1.24 -7.13
C ILE A 147 11.50 -1.26 -7.58
N ASN A 148 11.96 -0.24 -8.31
CA ASN A 148 13.34 -0.11 -8.75
C ASN A 148 14.31 -0.07 -7.57
N GLN A 149 13.99 0.69 -6.51
CA GLN A 149 14.81 0.73 -5.29
C GLN A 149 14.92 -0.64 -4.62
N GLU A 150 13.82 -1.36 -4.53
CA GLU A 150 13.81 -2.70 -3.92
C GLU A 150 14.57 -3.73 -4.76
N LEU A 151 14.37 -3.73 -6.09
CA LEU A 151 15.12 -4.57 -7.02
C LEU A 151 16.62 -4.30 -6.95
N ASN A 152 17.03 -3.02 -6.99
CA ASN A 152 18.44 -2.64 -6.86
C ASN A 152 19.03 -3.10 -5.52
N ARG A 153 18.28 -2.97 -4.42
CA ARG A 153 18.72 -3.45 -3.11
C ARG A 153 18.99 -4.95 -3.12
N LEU A 154 18.07 -5.74 -3.68
CA LEU A 154 18.20 -7.19 -3.77
C LEU A 154 19.37 -7.61 -4.67
N VAL A 155 19.45 -7.04 -5.86
CA VAL A 155 20.53 -7.32 -6.83
C VAL A 155 21.91 -7.01 -6.25
N THR A 156 22.04 -5.86 -5.58
CA THR A 156 23.29 -5.44 -4.94
C THR A 156 23.65 -6.34 -3.75
N SER A 157 22.68 -6.67 -2.88
CA SER A 157 22.93 -7.48 -1.69
C SER A 157 23.38 -8.90 -2.02
N LEU A 158 22.98 -9.42 -3.19
CA LEU A 158 23.27 -10.78 -3.64
C LEU A 158 24.38 -10.83 -4.69
N ASN A 159 24.99 -9.69 -5.06
CA ASN A 159 26.00 -9.59 -6.11
C ASN A 159 25.58 -10.22 -7.47
N ILE A 160 24.29 -10.12 -7.80
CA ILE A 160 23.76 -10.63 -9.06
C ILE A 160 23.91 -9.53 -10.12
N LYS A 161 24.43 -9.88 -11.30
CA LYS A 161 24.46 -8.97 -12.44
C LYS A 161 23.18 -9.13 -13.25
N VAL A 162 22.45 -8.05 -13.44
CA VAL A 162 21.23 -8.00 -14.25
C VAL A 162 21.44 -6.97 -15.35
N ASP A 163 21.14 -7.33 -16.58
CA ASP A 163 21.18 -6.41 -17.71
C ASP A 163 20.08 -5.33 -17.58
N SER A 164 20.34 -4.15 -18.14
CA SER A 164 19.41 -3.00 -18.02
C SER A 164 18.04 -3.28 -18.66
N GLN A 165 18.00 -4.00 -19.78
CA GLN A 165 16.73 -4.35 -20.44
C GLN A 165 15.93 -5.36 -19.61
N LEU A 166 16.61 -6.35 -19.05
CA LEU A 166 16.00 -7.33 -18.14
C LEU A 166 15.51 -6.64 -16.87
N PHE A 167 16.28 -5.70 -16.31
CA PHE A 167 15.88 -4.95 -15.12
C PHE A 167 14.59 -4.14 -15.34
N GLU A 168 14.47 -3.43 -16.47
CA GLU A 168 13.23 -2.73 -16.83
C GLU A 168 12.05 -3.68 -17.00
N SER A 169 12.26 -4.82 -17.65
CA SER A 169 11.24 -5.85 -17.86
C SER A 169 10.76 -6.45 -16.53
N LEU A 170 11.67 -6.71 -15.60
CA LEU A 170 11.35 -7.16 -14.24
C LEU A 170 10.56 -6.09 -13.47
N THR A 171 10.98 -4.83 -13.56
CA THR A 171 10.26 -3.72 -12.91
C THR A 171 8.81 -3.66 -13.39
N ARG A 172 8.58 -3.75 -14.69
CA ARG A 172 7.23 -3.79 -15.27
C ARG A 172 6.45 -5.04 -14.84
N ALA A 173 7.11 -6.18 -14.78
CA ALA A 173 6.50 -7.42 -14.31
C ALA A 173 6.10 -7.34 -12.83
N CYS A 174 6.83 -6.63 -11.99
CA CYS A 174 6.53 -6.43 -10.58
C CYS A 174 5.40 -5.43 -10.30
N GLN A 175 5.06 -4.53 -11.25
CA GLN A 175 3.98 -3.56 -11.05
C GLN A 175 2.64 -4.25 -10.71
N GLY A 176 1.91 -3.70 -9.74
CA GLY A 176 0.65 -4.26 -9.26
C GLY A 176 0.80 -5.39 -8.23
N LEU A 177 2.03 -5.70 -7.81
CA LEU A 177 2.32 -6.57 -6.67
C LEU A 177 2.70 -5.74 -5.44
N SER A 178 2.39 -6.24 -4.23
CA SER A 178 2.93 -5.67 -3.00
C SER A 178 4.44 -5.90 -2.89
N LEU A 179 5.17 -5.03 -2.17
CA LEU A 179 6.61 -5.21 -1.96
C LEU A 179 6.95 -6.54 -1.31
N GLU A 180 6.13 -7.01 -0.38
CA GLU A 180 6.33 -8.30 0.26
C GLU A 180 6.22 -9.45 -0.74
N ARG A 181 5.24 -9.41 -1.64
CA ARG A 181 5.11 -10.43 -2.71
C ARG A 181 6.28 -10.38 -3.67
N ILE A 182 6.71 -9.19 -4.08
CA ILE A 182 7.89 -9.03 -4.92
C ILE A 182 9.10 -9.70 -4.26
N ARG A 183 9.37 -9.41 -3.00
CA ARG A 183 10.46 -10.03 -2.23
C ARG A 183 10.34 -11.55 -2.19
N ARG A 184 9.17 -12.05 -1.89
CA ARG A 184 8.90 -13.50 -1.78
C ARG A 184 9.14 -14.23 -3.10
N VAL A 185 8.62 -13.68 -4.20
CA VAL A 185 8.79 -14.29 -5.53
C VAL A 185 10.23 -14.24 -5.98
N LEU A 186 10.91 -13.11 -5.81
CA LEU A 186 12.32 -12.98 -6.15
C LEU A 186 13.20 -13.89 -5.29
N SER A 187 12.92 -14.01 -4.01
CA SER A 187 13.63 -14.94 -3.13
C SER A 187 13.45 -16.40 -3.57
N LYS A 188 12.23 -16.77 -4.00
CA LYS A 188 11.94 -18.08 -4.57
C LYS A 188 12.74 -18.33 -5.87
N ILE A 189 12.77 -17.35 -6.77
CA ILE A 189 13.53 -17.42 -8.03
C ILE A 189 15.01 -17.62 -7.73
N ILE A 190 15.59 -16.80 -6.85
CA ILE A 190 17.01 -16.86 -6.50
C ILE A 190 17.36 -18.17 -5.80
N ALA A 191 16.51 -18.66 -4.90
CA ALA A 191 16.72 -19.95 -4.23
C ALA A 191 16.70 -21.13 -5.22
N THR A 192 15.87 -21.05 -6.26
CA THR A 192 15.71 -22.13 -7.25
C THR A 192 16.77 -22.06 -8.34
N TYR A 193 17.01 -20.89 -8.91
CA TYR A 193 17.82 -20.74 -10.13
C TYR A 193 19.20 -20.11 -9.88
N LYS A 194 19.41 -19.53 -8.68
CA LYS A 194 20.63 -18.79 -8.27
C LYS A 194 20.97 -17.57 -9.15
N THR A 195 20.14 -17.28 -10.12
CA THR A 195 20.28 -16.17 -11.08
C THR A 195 18.93 -15.51 -11.31
N ILE A 196 18.96 -14.30 -11.86
CA ILE A 196 17.76 -13.59 -12.35
C ILE A 196 17.94 -13.50 -13.87
N ASP A 197 17.03 -14.12 -14.61
CA ASP A 197 17.02 -14.20 -16.06
C ASP A 197 15.61 -13.91 -16.64
N GLU A 198 15.44 -14.11 -17.95
CA GLU A 198 14.14 -13.92 -18.61
C GLU A 198 13.06 -14.88 -18.08
N ASN A 199 13.42 -16.07 -17.60
CA ASN A 199 12.47 -17.01 -17.00
C ASN A 199 11.87 -16.44 -15.70
N SER A 200 12.59 -15.56 -15.02
CA SER A 200 12.13 -14.87 -13.82
C SER A 200 10.89 -14.04 -14.10
N ILE A 201 10.76 -13.47 -15.31
CA ILE A 201 9.57 -12.71 -15.73
C ILE A 201 8.36 -13.64 -15.83
N THR A 202 8.54 -14.85 -16.39
CA THR A 202 7.46 -15.83 -16.50
C THR A 202 6.95 -16.26 -15.12
N VAL A 203 7.85 -16.45 -14.15
CA VAL A 203 7.48 -16.77 -12.76
C VAL A 203 6.70 -15.62 -12.11
N LEU A 204 7.13 -14.36 -12.29
CA LEU A 204 6.41 -13.18 -11.80
C LEU A 204 5.03 -13.06 -12.42
N LEU A 205 4.89 -13.30 -13.72
CA LEU A 205 3.61 -13.27 -14.40
C LEU A 205 2.67 -14.40 -13.94
N SER A 206 3.20 -15.60 -13.66
CA SER A 206 2.42 -16.69 -13.10
C SER A 206 1.88 -16.37 -11.70
N GLU A 207 2.65 -15.68 -10.88
CA GLU A 207 2.20 -15.18 -9.57
C GLU A 207 1.07 -14.16 -9.71
N LYS A 208 1.18 -13.23 -10.66
CA LYS A 208 0.09 -12.30 -10.97
C LYS A 208 -1.18 -13.02 -11.42
N LYS A 209 -1.04 -14.01 -12.28
CA LYS A 209 -2.16 -14.85 -12.72
C LYS A 209 -2.87 -15.48 -11.53
N GLN A 210 -2.11 -16.03 -10.57
CA GLN A 210 -2.66 -16.63 -9.37
C GLN A 210 -3.43 -15.62 -8.50
N ILE A 211 -2.92 -14.38 -8.37
CA ILE A 211 -3.60 -13.34 -7.61
C ILE A 211 -4.93 -12.96 -8.27
N ILE A 212 -4.91 -12.75 -9.58
CA ILE A 212 -6.10 -12.38 -10.34
C ILE A 212 -7.17 -13.47 -10.22
N SER A 213 -6.78 -14.75 -10.35
CA SER A 213 -7.73 -15.86 -10.21
C SER A 213 -8.32 -16.01 -8.81
N GLN A 214 -7.67 -15.49 -7.77
CA GLN A 214 -8.21 -15.47 -6.40
C GLN A 214 -9.32 -14.42 -6.21
N THR A 215 -9.45 -13.43 -7.10
CA THR A 215 -10.48 -12.38 -6.97
C THR A 215 -11.86 -12.83 -7.44
N GLU A 216 -12.00 -13.97 -8.11
CA GLU A 216 -13.24 -14.52 -8.71
C GLU A 216 -13.98 -13.57 -9.67
N ILE A 217 -13.49 -12.34 -9.84
CA ILE A 217 -14.10 -11.28 -10.66
C ILE A 217 -13.41 -11.15 -12.01
N LEU A 218 -12.08 -11.40 -12.04
CA LEU A 218 -11.25 -11.24 -13.21
C LEU A 218 -10.61 -12.58 -13.61
N GLU A 219 -10.59 -12.83 -14.91
CA GLU A 219 -9.87 -13.95 -15.48
C GLU A 219 -8.61 -13.46 -16.17
N TYR A 220 -7.48 -14.11 -15.91
CA TYR A 220 -6.25 -13.85 -16.63
C TYR A 220 -6.20 -14.70 -17.89
N ILE A 221 -6.31 -14.06 -19.06
CA ILE A 221 -6.19 -14.72 -20.36
C ILE A 221 -4.75 -14.58 -20.84
N SER A 222 -4.03 -15.72 -20.94
CA SER A 222 -2.73 -15.77 -21.61
C SER A 222 -2.98 -15.72 -23.12
N VAL A 223 -2.43 -14.71 -23.78
CA VAL A 223 -2.55 -14.58 -25.24
C VAL A 223 -1.29 -15.19 -25.85
N ASP A 224 -1.42 -16.40 -26.40
CA ASP A 224 -0.36 -17.06 -27.15
C ASP A 224 -0.36 -16.65 -28.63
N GLU A 225 -1.43 -15.94 -29.06
CA GLU A 225 -1.61 -15.49 -30.44
C GLU A 225 -1.10 -14.06 -30.64
N THR A 226 -0.51 -13.82 -31.82
CA THR A 226 -0.03 -12.50 -32.21
C THR A 226 -1.06 -11.78 -33.08
N ILE A 227 -1.02 -10.45 -33.11
CA ILE A 227 -1.88 -9.63 -33.99
C ILE A 227 -1.79 -10.09 -35.48
N THR A 228 -0.69 -10.72 -35.85
CA THR A 228 -0.45 -11.22 -37.20
C THR A 228 -1.22 -12.50 -37.49
N SER A 229 -1.61 -13.30 -36.49
CA SER A 229 -2.41 -14.51 -36.68
C SER A 229 -3.89 -14.22 -36.94
N LEU A 230 -4.37 -13.00 -36.64
CA LEU A 230 -5.74 -12.58 -36.90
C LEU A 230 -5.92 -12.18 -38.38
N GLY A 231 -6.89 -12.79 -39.07
CA GLY A 231 -7.26 -12.40 -40.42
C GLY A 231 -8.04 -11.06 -40.44
N GLY A 232 -7.83 -10.20 -41.44
CA GLY A 232 -8.56 -8.95 -41.61
C GLY A 232 -8.26 -7.88 -40.55
N LEU A 233 -9.26 -7.03 -40.28
CA LEU A 233 -9.24 -5.94 -39.26
C LEU A 233 -8.07 -4.95 -39.42
N ASN A 234 -7.63 -4.65 -40.63
CA ASN A 234 -6.42 -3.86 -40.91
C ASN A 234 -6.47 -2.47 -40.23
N ASN A 235 -7.61 -1.77 -40.30
CA ASN A 235 -7.78 -0.45 -39.67
C ASN A 235 -7.60 -0.54 -38.13
N LEU A 236 -8.15 -1.58 -37.48
CA LEU A 236 -7.99 -1.79 -36.05
C LEU A 236 -6.54 -2.12 -35.70
N LYS A 237 -5.88 -2.97 -36.51
CA LYS A 237 -4.47 -3.31 -36.33
C LYS A 237 -3.57 -2.09 -36.42
N ASP A 238 -3.79 -1.21 -37.39
CA ASP A 238 -3.01 0.00 -37.54
C ASP A 238 -3.30 1.01 -36.42
N TRP A 239 -4.53 1.08 -35.95
CA TRP A 239 -4.91 1.90 -34.82
C TRP A 239 -4.24 1.42 -33.52
N LEU A 240 -4.20 0.09 -33.26
CA LEU A 240 -3.52 -0.50 -32.11
C LEU A 240 -1.99 -0.32 -32.17
N LYS A 241 -1.37 -0.48 -33.36
CA LYS A 241 0.07 -0.23 -33.56
C LYS A 241 0.46 1.20 -33.17
N LYS A 242 -0.32 2.21 -33.61
CA LYS A 242 -0.08 3.62 -33.27
C LYS A 242 -0.20 3.87 -31.76
N ARG A 243 -1.10 3.17 -31.05
CA ARG A 243 -1.29 3.32 -29.61
C ARG A 243 -0.31 2.54 -28.74
N LYS A 244 0.34 1.51 -29.30
CA LYS A 244 1.35 0.74 -28.58
C LYS A 244 2.46 1.63 -27.98
N THR A 245 2.89 2.65 -28.71
CA THR A 245 3.92 3.59 -28.26
C THR A 245 3.48 4.47 -27.09
N ALA A 246 2.17 4.65 -26.88
CA ALA A 246 1.63 5.45 -25.79
C ALA A 246 1.73 4.78 -24.39
N PHE A 247 2.12 3.50 -24.32
CA PHE A 247 2.46 2.81 -23.08
C PHE A 247 3.91 3.04 -22.63
N GLY A 248 4.72 3.71 -23.45
CA GLY A 248 6.13 3.94 -23.17
C GLY A 248 6.39 5.17 -22.26
N ILE A 249 7.55 5.19 -21.62
CA ILE A 249 7.99 6.30 -20.76
C ILE A 249 8.02 7.64 -21.52
N GLN A 250 8.37 7.63 -22.80
CA GLN A 250 8.39 8.84 -23.64
C GLN A 250 7.01 9.49 -23.75
N ALA A 251 5.95 8.69 -23.90
CA ALA A 251 4.58 9.20 -23.96
C ALA A 251 4.14 9.80 -22.62
N SER A 252 4.48 9.14 -21.51
CA SER A 252 4.23 9.64 -20.17
C SER A 252 4.96 10.96 -19.89
N ASN A 253 6.23 11.08 -20.30
CA ASN A 253 7.01 12.30 -20.15
C ASN A 253 6.45 13.45 -21.02
N TYR A 254 5.80 13.12 -22.13
CA TYR A 254 5.11 14.08 -23.00
C TYR A 254 3.73 14.49 -22.48
N GLY A 255 3.27 13.88 -21.36
CA GLY A 255 1.99 14.17 -20.73
C GLY A 255 0.80 13.41 -21.34
N LEU A 256 1.04 12.40 -22.17
CA LEU A 256 -0.03 11.57 -22.71
C LEU A 256 -0.50 10.54 -21.66
N PRO A 257 -1.82 10.46 -21.39
CA PRO A 257 -2.35 9.45 -20.50
C PRO A 257 -2.19 8.05 -21.10
N THR A 258 -1.96 7.06 -20.25
CA THR A 258 -1.90 5.65 -20.65
C THR A 258 -3.22 5.24 -21.32
N PRO A 259 -3.18 4.57 -22.50
CA PRO A 259 -4.38 4.10 -23.16
C PRO A 259 -5.23 3.21 -22.25
N ARG A 260 -6.53 3.45 -22.26
CA ARG A 260 -7.51 2.64 -21.52
C ARG A 260 -7.99 1.46 -22.40
N GLY A 261 -8.76 0.56 -21.80
CA GLY A 261 -9.33 -0.60 -22.50
C GLY A 261 -10.17 -0.21 -23.72
N LEU A 262 -10.30 -1.14 -24.67
CA LEU A 262 -11.12 -1.05 -25.86
C LEU A 262 -12.27 -2.05 -25.74
N LEU A 263 -13.50 -1.57 -25.90
CA LEU A 263 -14.70 -2.41 -25.99
C LEU A 263 -15.08 -2.53 -27.47
N LEU A 264 -15.13 -3.75 -27.97
CA LEU A 264 -15.63 -4.07 -29.30
C LEU A 264 -17.07 -4.57 -29.14
N ILE A 265 -18.01 -3.94 -29.86
CA ILE A 265 -19.44 -4.27 -29.86
C ILE A 265 -19.80 -4.83 -31.22
#